data_58ce136fc79d7783c5f153350e6c3fc7
#
_entry.id   58ce136fc79d7783c5f153350e6c3fc7
#
_cell.length_a   1.000
_cell.length_b   1.000
_cell.length_c   1.000
_cell.angle_alpha   90.00
_cell.angle_beta   90.00
_cell.angle_gamma   90.00
#
_symmetry.space_group_name_H-M   'P 1'
#
loop_
_entity.id
_entity.type
_entity.pdbx_description
1 polymer ?
#
loop_
_entity_poly.entity_id
_entity_poly.type
_entity_poly.pdbx_seq_one_letter_code
_entity_poly.pdbx_strand_id
1 'polypeptide(L)'
;MLIEVKGVQFVNKGAELMLHAVLQQLQRHWPNAQLVLAPNPNSPYAARARLAALQRVPLRKGRIDLNRFSRFIPKPLRRWLRDNLGLVFAADIDVVLDASGFAYGDQWPQANSAFLSAELRHFAAMGKPYILLPQALGPFSRAAERQQLKQALPLAALICAREQSSLQHVRDLTGDINQLVRFGDFTNLVQGVIPACYSEGQRKVLIIPNANMVSARNQRSEWQPHYLPLLHSAVKVIRQLGLEPVLLNHEGDADGAICQAVQQGDSSIEIINEADPLKVKGIIGASKAVICSRFHGCVSALSQGVPCLGTSWSHKYERLFDEYGQSEALLSADITSEQLLQKLQWAINNIDNPQLAEKRAAMKRQSEQLWQQVAAVINQKLNI
;
A
#
# COMPACT_ATOMS: atom_id res chain seq x y z
N MET A 1 2.81 -17.71 -18.43
CA MET A 1 1.89 -16.57 -18.19
C MET A 1 2.69 -15.35 -17.81
N LEU A 2 2.41 -14.19 -18.43
CA LEU A 2 3.04 -12.91 -18.14
C LEU A 2 2.07 -12.03 -17.35
N ILE A 3 2.41 -11.69 -16.11
CA ILE A 3 1.58 -10.87 -15.23
C ILE A 3 2.24 -9.52 -15.01
N GLU A 4 1.61 -8.46 -15.48
CA GLU A 4 2.04 -7.10 -15.18
C GLU A 4 1.47 -6.65 -13.84
N VAL A 5 2.35 -6.19 -12.92
CA VAL A 5 1.95 -5.54 -11.68
C VAL A 5 2.17 -4.04 -11.81
N LYS A 6 1.11 -3.26 -11.61
CA LYS A 6 1.12 -1.79 -11.71
C LYS A 6 1.11 -1.13 -10.35
N GLY A 7 1.44 0.16 -10.32
CA GLY A 7 1.48 0.93 -9.06
C GLY A 7 2.73 0.70 -8.22
N VAL A 8 3.68 -0.06 -8.74
CA VAL A 8 4.93 -0.42 -8.02
C VAL A 8 5.84 0.80 -7.88
N GLN A 9 6.32 1.00 -6.67
CA GLN A 9 7.32 2.00 -6.31
C GLN A 9 8.27 1.42 -5.27
N PHE A 10 9.58 1.65 -5.43
CA PHE A 10 10.61 1.18 -4.51
C PHE A 10 11.07 2.25 -3.51
N VAL A 11 10.57 3.46 -3.62
CA VAL A 11 10.83 4.56 -2.66
C VAL A 11 9.85 4.50 -1.49
N ASN A 12 8.58 4.18 -1.78
CA ASN A 12 7.52 4.06 -0.77
C ASN A 12 7.41 2.62 -0.28
N LYS A 13 7.76 2.38 0.98
CA LYS A 13 7.77 1.04 1.60
C LYS A 13 6.39 0.38 1.62
N GLY A 14 5.32 1.16 1.71
CA GLY A 14 3.96 0.63 1.60
C GLY A 14 3.63 0.09 0.21
N ALA A 15 4.02 0.82 -0.85
CA ALA A 15 3.83 0.37 -2.23
C ALA A 15 4.72 -0.84 -2.55
N GLU A 16 5.95 -0.87 -2.02
CA GLU A 16 6.84 -2.03 -2.15
C GLU A 16 6.31 -3.24 -1.37
N LEU A 17 5.73 -3.04 -0.18
CA LEU A 17 5.06 -4.10 0.58
C LEU A 17 3.85 -4.69 -0.17
N MET A 18 3.06 -3.84 -0.85
CA MET A 18 1.98 -4.31 -1.72
C MET A 18 2.50 -5.16 -2.87
N LEU A 19 3.64 -4.80 -3.47
CA LEU A 19 4.29 -5.66 -4.48
C LEU A 19 4.68 -7.02 -3.88
N HIS A 20 5.31 -7.06 -2.70
CA HIS A 20 5.65 -8.32 -2.04
C HIS A 20 4.41 -9.16 -1.72
N ALA A 21 3.29 -8.54 -1.33
CA ALA A 21 2.02 -9.24 -1.15
C ALA A 21 1.57 -9.92 -2.45
N VAL A 22 1.65 -9.22 -3.58
CA VAL A 22 1.35 -9.81 -4.90
C VAL A 22 2.31 -10.94 -5.22
N LEU A 23 3.63 -10.75 -5.05
CA LEU A 23 4.65 -11.76 -5.39
C LEU A 23 4.44 -13.07 -4.61
N GLN A 24 4.13 -13.00 -3.31
CA GLN A 24 3.84 -14.18 -2.51
C GLN A 24 2.62 -14.94 -3.03
N GLN A 25 1.58 -14.24 -3.49
CA GLN A 25 0.40 -14.87 -4.05
C GLN A 25 0.62 -15.40 -5.47
N LEU A 26 1.43 -14.73 -6.29
CA LEU A 26 1.85 -15.25 -7.60
C LEU A 26 2.60 -16.57 -7.43
N GLN A 27 3.54 -16.64 -6.50
CA GLN A 27 4.28 -17.87 -6.20
C GLN A 27 3.35 -19.00 -5.73
N ARG A 28 2.30 -18.67 -4.97
CA ARG A 28 1.34 -19.66 -4.44
C ARG A 28 0.39 -20.21 -5.53
N HIS A 29 -0.15 -19.33 -6.37
CA HIS A 29 -1.21 -19.68 -7.33
C HIS A 29 -0.66 -19.99 -8.73
N TRP A 30 0.43 -19.33 -9.13
CA TRP A 30 1.02 -19.45 -10.48
C TRP A 30 2.56 -19.44 -10.42
N PRO A 31 3.19 -20.46 -9.88
CA PRO A 31 4.65 -20.48 -9.64
C PRO A 31 5.49 -20.32 -10.91
N ASN A 32 4.91 -20.63 -12.09
CA ASN A 32 5.55 -20.47 -13.39
C ASN A 32 5.21 -19.13 -14.08
N ALA A 33 4.48 -18.24 -13.43
CA ALA A 33 4.20 -16.91 -13.98
C ALA A 33 5.46 -16.04 -13.95
N GLN A 34 5.65 -15.26 -15.00
CA GLN A 34 6.72 -14.28 -15.06
C GLN A 34 6.19 -12.90 -14.73
N LEU A 35 6.86 -12.23 -13.80
CA LEU A 35 6.57 -10.87 -13.39
C LEU A 35 6.95 -9.88 -14.48
N VAL A 36 6.09 -8.92 -14.77
CA VAL A 36 6.36 -7.79 -15.67
C VAL A 36 6.17 -6.49 -14.90
N LEU A 37 7.17 -5.60 -14.94
CA LEU A 37 7.11 -4.29 -14.30
C LEU A 37 7.40 -3.17 -15.30
N ALA A 38 6.65 -2.08 -15.21
CA ALA A 38 6.87 -0.90 -16.02
C ALA A 38 7.92 0.04 -15.39
N PRO A 39 8.82 0.65 -16.19
CA PRO A 39 9.71 1.69 -15.70
C PRO A 39 8.94 2.96 -15.33
N ASN A 40 9.31 3.55 -14.20
CA ASN A 40 8.90 4.89 -13.79
C ASN A 40 9.99 5.51 -12.88
N PRO A 41 9.93 6.81 -12.56
CA PRO A 41 10.98 7.45 -11.74
C PRO A 41 11.23 6.77 -10.39
N ASN A 42 10.18 6.19 -9.77
CA ASN A 42 10.27 5.50 -8.49
C ASN A 42 10.45 3.97 -8.61
N SER A 43 10.66 3.47 -9.84
CA SER A 43 10.87 2.06 -10.16
C SER A 43 12.08 1.92 -11.09
N PRO A 44 13.32 2.13 -10.57
CA PRO A 44 14.55 2.05 -11.36
C PRO A 44 14.83 0.63 -11.81
N TYR A 45 15.57 0.49 -12.92
CA TYR A 45 15.90 -0.81 -13.53
C TYR A 45 16.51 -1.80 -12.53
N ALA A 46 17.49 -1.36 -11.75
CA ALA A 46 18.18 -2.23 -10.79
C ALA A 46 17.23 -2.87 -9.76
N ALA A 47 16.22 -2.12 -9.28
CA ALA A 47 15.24 -2.64 -8.34
C ALA A 47 14.33 -3.68 -9.00
N ARG A 48 13.86 -3.43 -10.24
CA ARG A 48 13.07 -4.40 -11.00
C ARG A 48 13.86 -5.66 -11.35
N ALA A 49 15.12 -5.51 -11.75
CA ALA A 49 16.00 -6.61 -12.10
C ALA A 49 16.29 -7.55 -10.92
N ARG A 50 16.38 -7.03 -9.69
CA ARG A 50 16.53 -7.84 -8.46
C ARG A 50 15.36 -8.82 -8.25
N LEU A 51 14.19 -8.48 -8.77
CA LEU A 51 12.99 -9.34 -8.73
C LEU A 51 12.89 -10.27 -9.95
N ALA A 52 13.90 -10.34 -10.79
CA ALA A 52 13.88 -11.03 -12.09
C ALA A 52 12.69 -10.60 -12.97
N ALA A 53 12.21 -9.36 -12.81
CA ALA A 53 11.06 -8.86 -13.54
C ALA A 53 11.42 -8.52 -14.99
N LEU A 54 10.60 -8.98 -15.92
CA LEU A 54 10.63 -8.54 -17.30
C LEU A 54 10.22 -7.06 -17.40
N GLN A 55 10.81 -6.37 -18.39
CA GLN A 55 10.68 -4.93 -18.52
C GLN A 55 9.55 -4.58 -19.50
N ARG A 56 8.47 -3.97 -18.98
CA ARG A 56 7.43 -3.43 -19.84
C ARG A 56 7.98 -2.31 -20.71
N VAL A 57 7.84 -2.42 -22.03
CA VAL A 57 8.18 -1.34 -22.96
C VAL A 57 7.00 -0.35 -23.02
N PRO A 58 7.14 0.88 -22.51
CA PRO A 58 6.10 1.89 -22.60
C PRO A 58 6.15 2.55 -23.99
N LEU A 59 5.29 2.13 -24.90
CA LEU A 59 5.12 2.78 -26.19
C LEU A 59 4.22 4.02 -26.04
N ARG A 60 4.68 4.98 -25.21
CA ARG A 60 3.90 6.16 -24.90
C ARG A 60 4.79 7.38 -24.68
N LYS A 61 4.38 8.52 -25.22
CA LYS A 61 5.00 9.82 -24.97
C LYS A 61 3.91 10.89 -24.84
N GLY A 62 3.81 11.46 -23.64
CA GLY A 62 2.79 12.48 -23.36
C GLY A 62 1.35 11.91 -23.56
N ARG A 63 0.59 12.52 -24.44
CA ARG A 63 -0.79 12.12 -24.79
C ARG A 63 -0.85 11.03 -25.86
N ILE A 64 0.27 10.71 -26.51
CA ILE A 64 0.32 9.72 -27.60
C ILE A 64 0.56 8.35 -26.97
N ASP A 65 -0.41 7.44 -27.10
CA ASP A 65 -0.31 6.05 -26.65
C ASP A 65 -0.29 5.10 -27.85
N LEU A 66 0.86 4.51 -28.11
CA LEU A 66 1.09 3.55 -29.18
C LEU A 66 1.07 2.09 -28.68
N ASN A 67 0.78 1.84 -27.41
CA ASN A 67 0.74 0.48 -26.86
C ASN A 67 -0.23 -0.42 -27.63
N ARG A 68 -1.37 0.14 -28.13
CA ARG A 68 -2.34 -0.57 -28.96
C ARG A 68 -1.76 -1.13 -30.26
N PHE A 69 -0.69 -0.53 -30.76
CA PHE A 69 -0.02 -0.97 -31.99
C PHE A 69 1.02 -2.06 -31.75
N SER A 70 1.34 -2.37 -30.48
CA SER A 70 2.30 -3.43 -30.14
C SER A 70 1.88 -4.81 -30.72
N ARG A 71 0.60 -5.03 -30.96
CA ARG A 71 0.07 -6.26 -31.60
C ARG A 71 0.55 -6.45 -33.04
N PHE A 72 0.92 -5.36 -33.73
CA PHE A 72 1.40 -5.41 -35.10
C PHE A 72 2.90 -5.74 -35.20
N ILE A 73 3.63 -5.66 -34.07
CA ILE A 73 5.02 -6.15 -34.00
C ILE A 73 4.98 -7.68 -34.15
N PRO A 74 5.74 -8.27 -35.10
CA PRO A 74 5.72 -9.71 -35.33
C PRO A 74 5.98 -10.53 -34.06
N LYS A 75 5.18 -11.56 -33.82
CA LYS A 75 5.33 -12.42 -32.62
C LYS A 75 6.76 -12.99 -32.44
N PRO A 76 7.47 -13.48 -33.51
CA PRO A 76 8.85 -13.96 -33.35
C PRO A 76 9.80 -12.88 -32.81
N LEU A 77 9.68 -11.64 -33.31
CA LEU A 77 10.50 -10.51 -32.84
C LEU A 77 10.20 -10.17 -31.36
N ARG A 78 8.91 -10.11 -30.99
CA ARG A 78 8.53 -9.85 -29.59
C ARG A 78 9.05 -10.95 -28.65
N ARG A 79 8.96 -12.22 -29.09
CA ARG A 79 9.51 -13.37 -28.34
C ARG A 79 11.04 -13.23 -28.20
N TRP A 80 11.76 -12.93 -29.28
CA TRP A 80 13.20 -12.74 -29.24
C TRP A 80 13.61 -11.61 -28.28
N LEU A 81 12.91 -10.46 -28.33
CA LEU A 81 13.15 -9.32 -27.44
C LEU A 81 12.91 -9.69 -25.97
N ARG A 82 11.86 -10.47 -25.69
CA ARG A 82 11.59 -10.97 -24.35
C ARG A 82 12.67 -11.93 -23.86
N ASP A 83 12.99 -12.93 -24.66
CA ASP A 83 13.86 -14.04 -24.26
C ASP A 83 15.33 -13.62 -24.17
N ASN A 84 15.78 -12.62 -24.96
CA ASN A 84 17.16 -12.15 -24.99
C ASN A 84 17.38 -10.83 -24.23
N LEU A 85 16.38 -9.94 -24.15
CA LEU A 85 16.53 -8.62 -23.55
C LEU A 85 15.57 -8.37 -22.38
N GLY A 86 14.70 -9.31 -22.06
CA GLY A 86 13.69 -9.15 -21.02
C GLY A 86 12.62 -8.10 -21.35
N LEU A 87 12.45 -7.71 -22.61
CA LEU A 87 11.54 -6.65 -23.03
C LEU A 87 10.17 -7.22 -23.42
N VAL A 88 9.11 -6.69 -22.82
CA VAL A 88 7.72 -7.15 -23.00
C VAL A 88 6.83 -6.01 -23.45
N PHE A 89 6.00 -6.26 -24.45
CA PHE A 89 5.00 -5.31 -24.96
C PHE A 89 3.61 -5.58 -24.37
N ALA A 90 2.70 -4.60 -24.48
CA ALA A 90 1.32 -4.75 -24.02
C ALA A 90 0.62 -5.98 -24.60
N ALA A 91 0.91 -6.29 -25.88
CA ALA A 91 0.33 -7.43 -26.58
C ALA A 91 0.75 -8.80 -25.99
N ASP A 92 1.83 -8.87 -25.22
CA ASP A 92 2.35 -10.13 -24.64
C ASP A 92 1.83 -10.38 -23.22
N ILE A 93 1.35 -9.36 -22.53
CA ILE A 93 0.86 -9.48 -21.15
C ILE A 93 -0.44 -10.28 -21.16
N ASP A 94 -0.53 -11.25 -20.25
CA ASP A 94 -1.72 -12.09 -20.10
C ASP A 94 -2.69 -11.54 -19.05
N VAL A 95 -2.17 -10.95 -17.96
CA VAL A 95 -2.95 -10.41 -16.84
C VAL A 95 -2.33 -9.10 -16.37
N VAL A 96 -3.17 -8.13 -16.00
CA VAL A 96 -2.76 -6.93 -15.28
C VAL A 96 -3.34 -6.94 -13.88
N LEU A 97 -2.47 -6.81 -12.87
CA LEU A 97 -2.82 -6.58 -11.48
C LEU A 97 -2.44 -5.14 -11.10
N ASP A 98 -3.43 -4.29 -10.92
CA ASP A 98 -3.21 -2.90 -10.53
C ASP A 98 -3.20 -2.77 -9.01
N ALA A 99 -2.01 -2.64 -8.44
CA ALA A 99 -1.72 -2.47 -7.03
C ALA A 99 -1.41 -1.01 -6.67
N SER A 100 -1.98 -0.03 -7.36
CA SER A 100 -1.67 1.39 -7.17
C SER A 100 -2.07 1.92 -5.77
N GLY A 101 -2.97 1.24 -5.07
CA GLY A 101 -3.38 1.53 -3.70
C GLY A 101 -4.19 2.81 -3.53
N PHE A 102 -3.74 3.94 -4.07
CA PHE A 102 -4.46 5.22 -4.09
C PHE A 102 -3.90 6.09 -5.21
N ALA A 103 -4.41 5.95 -6.42
CA ALA A 103 -3.93 6.67 -7.60
C ALA A 103 -5.04 7.31 -8.45
N TYR A 104 -6.31 7.09 -8.13
CA TYR A 104 -7.46 7.50 -8.93
C TYR A 104 -8.49 8.26 -8.08
N GLY A 105 -8.82 9.49 -8.51
CA GLY A 105 -9.75 10.38 -7.84
C GLY A 105 -9.30 11.84 -7.93
N ASP A 106 -10.06 12.73 -7.31
CA ASP A 106 -9.88 14.19 -7.42
C ASP A 106 -8.54 14.70 -6.87
N GLN A 107 -7.92 13.95 -5.95
CA GLN A 107 -6.61 14.27 -5.36
C GLN A 107 -5.45 14.10 -6.34
N TRP A 108 -5.70 13.44 -7.48
CA TRP A 108 -4.71 13.10 -8.47
C TRP A 108 -4.94 13.83 -9.79
N PRO A 109 -3.89 13.97 -10.63
CA PRO A 109 -4.07 14.50 -11.98
C PRO A 109 -5.08 13.66 -12.78
N GLN A 110 -5.97 14.32 -13.50
CA GLN A 110 -6.99 13.67 -14.36
C GLN A 110 -6.36 12.69 -15.37
N ALA A 111 -5.10 12.91 -15.73
CA ALA A 111 -4.34 12.02 -16.60
C ALA A 111 -4.28 10.57 -16.07
N ASN A 112 -4.27 10.36 -14.74
CA ASN A 112 -4.23 9.02 -14.17
C ASN A 112 -5.48 8.21 -14.54
N SER A 113 -6.66 8.80 -14.38
CA SER A 113 -7.93 8.17 -14.72
C SER A 113 -8.11 7.99 -16.23
N ALA A 114 -7.59 8.93 -17.04
CA ALA A 114 -7.56 8.77 -18.48
C ALA A 114 -6.67 7.60 -18.91
N PHE A 115 -5.55 7.38 -18.22
CA PHE A 115 -4.67 6.22 -18.47
C PHE A 115 -5.32 4.92 -18.10
N LEU A 116 -5.89 4.83 -16.93
CA LEU A 116 -6.64 3.65 -16.50
C LEU A 116 -7.72 3.31 -17.53
N SER A 117 -8.49 4.33 -17.96
CA SER A 117 -9.56 4.14 -18.94
C SER A 117 -9.06 3.63 -20.29
N ALA A 118 -7.90 4.14 -20.77
CA ALA A 118 -7.30 3.68 -22.03
C ALA A 118 -6.79 2.23 -21.91
N GLU A 119 -6.18 1.86 -20.81
CA GLU A 119 -5.68 0.50 -20.59
C GLU A 119 -6.80 -0.51 -20.39
N LEU A 120 -7.85 -0.18 -19.64
CA LEU A 120 -9.02 -1.04 -19.52
C LEU A 120 -9.62 -1.38 -20.88
N ARG A 121 -9.80 -0.36 -21.76
CA ARG A 121 -10.26 -0.59 -23.12
C ARG A 121 -9.28 -1.44 -23.94
N HIS A 122 -7.98 -1.18 -23.78
CA HIS A 122 -6.96 -1.91 -24.53
C HIS A 122 -6.93 -3.39 -24.17
N PHE A 123 -6.88 -3.73 -22.86
CA PHE A 123 -6.83 -5.10 -22.38
C PHE A 123 -8.15 -5.83 -22.62
N ALA A 124 -9.31 -5.16 -22.46
CA ALA A 124 -10.61 -5.72 -22.78
C ALA A 124 -10.73 -6.07 -24.27
N ALA A 125 -10.25 -5.22 -25.19
CA ALA A 125 -10.23 -5.50 -26.63
C ALA A 125 -9.34 -6.69 -27.02
N MET A 126 -8.42 -7.10 -26.14
CA MET A 126 -7.59 -8.29 -26.31
C MET A 126 -8.14 -9.53 -25.58
N GLY A 127 -9.27 -9.40 -24.88
CA GLY A 127 -9.84 -10.47 -24.04
C GLY A 127 -9.00 -10.78 -22.79
N LYS A 128 -8.13 -9.87 -22.36
CA LYS A 128 -7.19 -10.08 -21.25
C LYS A 128 -7.69 -9.43 -19.95
N PRO A 129 -7.64 -10.13 -18.81
CA PRO A 129 -8.13 -9.59 -17.55
C PRO A 129 -7.24 -8.45 -17.02
N TYR A 130 -7.91 -7.36 -16.65
CA TYR A 130 -7.36 -6.26 -15.88
C TYR A 130 -8.07 -6.22 -14.52
N ILE A 131 -7.34 -6.37 -13.45
CA ILE A 131 -7.84 -6.46 -12.08
C ILE A 131 -7.31 -5.28 -11.29
N LEU A 132 -8.21 -4.47 -10.73
CA LEU A 132 -7.87 -3.46 -9.73
C LEU A 132 -7.89 -4.15 -8.36
N LEU A 133 -6.70 -4.35 -7.78
CA LEU A 133 -6.56 -4.86 -6.41
C LEU A 133 -7.08 -3.82 -5.40
N PRO A 134 -7.30 -4.16 -4.12
CA PRO A 134 -7.87 -3.24 -3.15
C PRO A 134 -7.18 -1.89 -3.11
N GLN A 135 -7.90 -0.86 -3.50
CA GLN A 135 -7.40 0.50 -3.54
C GLN A 135 -8.50 1.53 -3.25
N ALA A 136 -8.09 2.69 -2.76
CA ALA A 136 -8.97 3.83 -2.60
C ALA A 136 -9.32 4.41 -3.97
N LEU A 137 -10.61 4.59 -4.24
CA LEU A 137 -11.15 5.08 -5.49
C LEU A 137 -12.06 6.27 -5.25
N GLY A 138 -11.82 7.35 -5.97
CA GLY A 138 -12.65 8.55 -5.87
C GLY A 138 -12.29 9.49 -4.71
N PRO A 139 -13.13 10.53 -4.44
CA PRO A 139 -14.28 10.91 -5.28
C PRO A 139 -13.88 11.27 -6.70
N PHE A 140 -14.86 11.29 -7.60
CA PHE A 140 -14.70 11.63 -9.01
C PHE A 140 -15.66 12.79 -9.34
N SER A 141 -15.29 14.03 -9.06
CA SER A 141 -16.16 15.20 -9.25
C SER A 141 -16.09 15.76 -10.68
N ARG A 142 -14.96 15.56 -11.38
CA ARG A 142 -14.70 16.13 -12.71
C ARG A 142 -15.54 15.43 -13.79
N ALA A 143 -16.42 16.18 -14.48
CA ALA A 143 -17.40 15.62 -15.42
C ALA A 143 -16.78 14.76 -16.54
N ALA A 144 -15.69 15.19 -17.15
CA ALA A 144 -15.01 14.43 -18.21
C ALA A 144 -14.40 13.12 -17.67
N GLU A 145 -13.84 13.15 -16.48
CA GLU A 145 -13.31 11.95 -15.81
C GLU A 145 -14.42 10.95 -15.47
N ARG A 146 -15.53 11.44 -14.91
CA ARG A 146 -16.73 10.61 -14.63
C ARG A 146 -17.22 9.88 -15.88
N GLN A 147 -17.36 10.61 -16.99
CA GLN A 147 -17.84 10.02 -18.26
C GLN A 147 -16.88 8.94 -18.78
N GLN A 148 -15.58 9.18 -18.71
CA GLN A 148 -14.57 8.21 -19.15
C GLN A 148 -14.56 6.97 -18.27
N LEU A 149 -14.56 7.13 -16.94
CA LEU A 149 -14.55 6.02 -16.00
C LEU A 149 -15.85 5.22 -16.00
N LYS A 150 -17.01 5.87 -16.15
CA LYS A 150 -18.31 5.20 -16.31
C LYS A 150 -18.30 4.17 -17.44
N GLN A 151 -17.62 4.48 -18.55
CA GLN A 151 -17.51 3.58 -19.70
C GLN A 151 -16.39 2.55 -19.56
N ALA A 152 -15.32 2.87 -18.82
CA ALA A 152 -14.13 2.04 -18.78
C ALA A 152 -14.12 1.04 -17.61
N LEU A 153 -14.59 1.44 -16.41
CA LEU A 153 -14.57 0.57 -15.24
C LEU A 153 -15.34 -0.75 -15.44
N PRO A 154 -16.50 -0.78 -16.13
CA PRO A 154 -17.17 -2.06 -16.42
C PRO A 154 -16.36 -3.03 -17.28
N LEU A 155 -15.27 -2.59 -17.91
CA LEU A 155 -14.38 -3.44 -18.70
C LEU A 155 -13.32 -4.16 -17.85
N ALA A 156 -13.15 -3.77 -16.58
CA ALA A 156 -12.29 -4.47 -15.65
C ALA A 156 -12.84 -5.89 -15.38
N ALA A 157 -11.95 -6.85 -15.22
CA ALA A 157 -12.34 -8.21 -14.84
C ALA A 157 -12.74 -8.30 -13.36
N LEU A 158 -12.14 -7.46 -12.51
CA LEU A 158 -12.46 -7.32 -11.09
C LEU A 158 -12.06 -5.91 -10.63
N ILE A 159 -12.88 -5.30 -9.77
CA ILE A 159 -12.62 -4.02 -9.13
C ILE A 159 -12.77 -4.22 -7.62
N CYS A 160 -11.66 -4.13 -6.90
CA CYS A 160 -11.67 -4.26 -5.44
C CYS A 160 -11.57 -2.87 -4.82
N ALA A 161 -12.69 -2.34 -4.34
CA ALA A 161 -12.70 -1.14 -3.52
C ALA A 161 -12.17 -1.48 -2.12
N ARG A 162 -11.20 -0.69 -1.59
CA ARG A 162 -10.59 -0.97 -0.30
C ARG A 162 -11.50 -0.62 0.88
N GLU A 163 -12.40 0.32 0.68
CA GLU A 163 -13.27 0.88 1.73
C GLU A 163 -14.67 1.19 1.19
N GLN A 164 -15.62 1.36 2.11
CA GLN A 164 -17.03 1.57 1.77
C GLN A 164 -17.26 2.82 0.90
N SER A 165 -16.53 3.92 1.13
CA SER A 165 -16.67 5.13 0.30
C SER A 165 -16.17 4.90 -1.13
N SER A 166 -15.05 4.18 -1.30
CA SER A 166 -14.53 3.83 -2.63
C SER A 166 -15.51 2.93 -3.39
N LEU A 167 -16.14 1.97 -2.69
CA LEU A 167 -17.22 1.16 -3.25
C LEU A 167 -18.37 2.04 -3.74
N GLN A 168 -18.80 2.99 -2.91
CA GLN A 168 -19.91 3.90 -3.25
C GLN A 168 -19.54 4.82 -4.40
N HIS A 169 -18.33 5.41 -4.42
CA HIS A 169 -17.87 6.25 -5.51
C HIS A 169 -17.87 5.53 -6.87
N VAL A 170 -17.47 4.26 -6.90
CA VAL A 170 -17.53 3.47 -8.13
C VAL A 170 -18.98 3.14 -8.50
N ARG A 171 -19.82 2.75 -7.53
CA ARG A 171 -21.24 2.46 -7.73
C ARG A 171 -22.01 3.67 -8.26
N ASP A 172 -21.69 4.87 -7.79
CA ASP A 172 -22.29 6.13 -8.28
C ASP A 172 -21.93 6.46 -9.74
N LEU A 173 -20.85 5.85 -10.25
CA LEU A 173 -20.44 6.00 -11.66
C LEU A 173 -21.06 4.93 -12.55
N THR A 174 -21.03 3.68 -12.09
CA THR A 174 -21.27 2.50 -12.95
C THR A 174 -22.62 1.83 -12.69
N GLY A 175 -23.29 2.18 -11.60
CA GLY A 175 -24.35 1.36 -11.03
C GLY A 175 -23.79 0.10 -10.36
N ASP A 176 -24.68 -0.82 -10.01
CA ASP A 176 -24.29 -2.12 -9.48
C ASP A 176 -23.76 -3.01 -10.62
N ILE A 177 -22.50 -3.36 -10.55
CA ILE A 177 -21.82 -4.27 -11.48
C ILE A 177 -21.21 -5.45 -10.71
N ASN A 178 -21.33 -6.67 -11.26
CA ASN A 178 -20.94 -7.90 -10.56
C ASN A 178 -19.46 -7.99 -10.21
N GLN A 179 -18.60 -7.33 -10.96
CA GLN A 179 -17.15 -7.32 -10.74
C GLN A 179 -16.68 -6.28 -9.70
N LEU A 180 -17.60 -5.49 -9.12
CA LEU A 180 -17.28 -4.54 -8.06
C LEU A 180 -17.47 -5.20 -6.69
N VAL A 181 -16.39 -5.34 -5.94
CA VAL A 181 -16.36 -5.96 -4.61
C VAL A 181 -15.61 -5.08 -3.61
N ARG A 182 -15.79 -5.34 -2.31
CA ARG A 182 -15.06 -4.65 -1.26
C ARG A 182 -14.15 -5.63 -0.53
N PHE A 183 -12.86 -5.32 -0.50
CA PHE A 183 -11.86 -6.01 0.30
C PHE A 183 -10.92 -5.00 0.95
N GLY A 184 -10.55 -5.22 2.21
CA GLY A 184 -9.60 -4.40 2.95
C GLY A 184 -8.17 -4.50 2.41
N ASP A 185 -7.20 -4.02 3.17
CA ASP A 185 -5.80 -4.03 2.77
C ASP A 185 -5.28 -5.46 2.60
N PHE A 186 -4.66 -5.77 1.47
CA PHE A 186 -4.21 -7.12 1.13
C PHE A 186 -2.79 -7.44 1.61
N THR A 187 -2.10 -6.49 2.24
CA THR A 187 -0.79 -6.73 2.85
C THR A 187 -0.87 -7.46 4.20
N ASN A 188 -2.08 -7.74 4.68
CA ASN A 188 -2.32 -8.44 5.95
C ASN A 188 -1.73 -9.86 6.01
N LEU A 189 -1.58 -10.52 4.85
CA LEU A 189 -1.02 -11.87 4.76
C LEU A 189 0.51 -11.88 4.69
N VAL A 190 1.14 -10.74 4.41
CA VAL A 190 2.59 -10.66 4.27
C VAL A 190 3.24 -10.91 5.62
N GLN A 191 4.14 -11.88 5.66
CA GLN A 191 4.97 -12.11 6.83
C GLN A 191 6.20 -11.20 6.81
N GLY A 192 6.47 -10.54 7.93
CA GLY A 192 7.69 -9.77 8.13
C GLY A 192 8.89 -10.67 8.39
N VAL A 193 10.07 -10.17 8.08
CA VAL A 193 11.36 -10.81 8.37
C VAL A 193 12.06 -10.01 9.45
N ILE A 194 12.30 -10.60 10.61
CA ILE A 194 13.00 -9.94 11.71
C ILE A 194 14.50 -9.95 11.38
N PRO A 195 15.16 -8.77 11.23
CA PRO A 195 16.61 -8.73 11.02
C PRO A 195 17.36 -9.27 12.25
N ALA A 196 18.45 -10.00 12.04
CA ALA A 196 19.25 -10.53 13.13
C ALA A 196 19.83 -9.45 14.07
N CYS A 197 20.02 -8.24 13.56
CA CYS A 197 20.47 -7.08 14.35
C CYS A 197 19.36 -6.45 15.21
N TYR A 198 18.10 -6.78 14.98
CA TYR A 198 16.98 -6.25 15.77
C TYR A 198 16.66 -7.19 16.93
N SER A 199 17.39 -7.02 18.02
CA SER A 199 17.23 -7.77 19.27
C SER A 199 16.40 -6.99 20.29
N GLU A 200 15.89 -7.68 21.29
CA GLU A 200 15.13 -7.09 22.40
C GLU A 200 13.93 -6.22 22.00
N GLY A 201 13.30 -6.53 20.87
CA GLY A 201 12.17 -5.76 20.34
C GLY A 201 11.02 -5.59 21.34
N GLN A 202 10.84 -6.53 22.28
CA GLN A 202 9.83 -6.44 23.34
C GLN A 202 10.12 -5.38 24.41
N ARG A 203 11.30 -4.73 24.38
CA ARG A 203 11.63 -3.56 25.18
C ARG A 203 11.50 -2.26 24.37
N LYS A 204 11.37 -2.35 23.04
CA LYS A 204 11.39 -1.21 22.12
C LYS A 204 9.98 -0.78 21.74
N VAL A 205 9.75 0.53 21.77
CA VAL A 205 8.55 1.15 21.20
C VAL A 205 8.96 1.99 20.00
N LEU A 206 8.43 1.64 18.83
CA LEU A 206 8.75 2.37 17.62
C LEU A 206 7.95 3.67 17.53
N ILE A 207 8.61 4.72 17.12
CA ILE A 207 8.00 5.97 16.67
C ILE A 207 8.25 6.07 15.16
N ILE A 208 7.17 6.04 14.37
CA ILE A 208 7.22 6.04 12.90
C ILE A 208 6.62 7.35 12.39
N PRO A 209 7.43 8.39 12.15
CA PRO A 209 6.94 9.68 11.68
C PRO A 209 6.49 9.67 10.22
N ASN A 210 5.80 10.75 9.83
CA ASN A 210 5.37 10.98 8.45
C ASN A 210 5.41 12.48 8.14
N ALA A 211 6.20 12.87 7.16
CA ALA A 211 6.32 14.26 6.73
C ALA A 211 5.00 14.86 6.23
N ASN A 212 4.04 14.04 5.79
CA ASN A 212 2.72 14.54 5.43
C ASN A 212 1.96 15.18 6.58
N MET A 213 2.27 14.82 7.85
CA MET A 213 1.64 15.41 9.04
C MET A 213 1.85 16.93 9.14
N VAL A 214 3.00 17.42 8.66
CA VAL A 214 3.38 18.84 8.69
C VAL A 214 3.37 19.50 7.30
N SER A 215 2.99 18.77 6.26
CA SER A 215 2.98 19.29 4.89
C SER A 215 1.69 20.07 4.58
N ALA A 216 1.74 20.92 3.55
CA ALA A 216 0.55 21.61 3.01
C ALA A 216 -0.52 20.66 2.46
N ARG A 217 -0.21 19.36 2.29
CA ARG A 217 -1.18 18.33 1.86
C ARG A 217 -2.07 17.87 3.01
N ASN A 218 -1.68 18.14 4.26
CA ASN A 218 -2.49 17.81 5.42
C ASN A 218 -3.66 18.77 5.53
N GLN A 219 -4.87 18.27 5.31
CA GLN A 219 -6.10 19.07 5.48
C GLN A 219 -6.44 19.32 6.97
N ARG A 220 -5.76 18.65 7.89
CA ARG A 220 -5.89 18.77 9.34
C ARG A 220 -4.76 19.66 9.87
N SER A 221 -4.92 20.96 9.67
CA SER A 221 -3.89 21.97 9.98
C SER A 221 -3.51 22.02 11.47
N GLU A 222 -4.39 21.52 12.35
CA GLU A 222 -4.13 21.39 13.79
C GLU A 222 -2.89 20.54 14.11
N TRP A 223 -2.48 19.64 13.23
CA TRP A 223 -1.29 18.83 13.43
C TRP A 223 0.02 19.59 13.26
N GLN A 224 0.05 20.64 12.42
CA GLN A 224 1.30 21.32 12.08
C GLN A 224 2.08 21.84 13.31
N PRO A 225 1.46 22.58 14.26
CA PRO A 225 2.17 23.06 15.45
C PRO A 225 2.37 21.96 16.51
N HIS A 226 1.56 20.91 16.52
CA HIS A 226 1.53 19.92 17.60
C HIS A 226 2.31 18.64 17.29
N TYR A 227 2.67 18.40 16.03
CA TYR A 227 3.20 17.10 15.62
C TYR A 227 4.59 16.81 16.19
N LEU A 228 5.56 17.73 16.05
CA LEU A 228 6.91 17.52 16.61
C LEU A 228 6.90 17.50 18.13
N PRO A 229 6.16 18.39 18.84
CA PRO A 229 5.95 18.27 20.28
C PRO A 229 5.39 16.92 20.73
N LEU A 230 4.42 16.36 19.98
CA LEU A 230 3.89 15.02 20.26
C LEU A 230 4.97 13.94 20.18
N LEU A 231 5.84 13.97 19.15
CA LEU A 231 6.91 12.98 19.01
C LEU A 231 7.94 13.07 20.16
N HIS A 232 8.30 14.28 20.60
CA HIS A 232 9.13 14.48 21.79
C HIS A 232 8.44 14.00 23.08
N SER A 233 7.13 14.23 23.19
CA SER A 233 6.32 13.72 24.30
C SER A 233 6.29 12.19 24.30
N ALA A 234 6.16 11.57 23.14
CA ALA A 234 6.19 10.12 22.98
C ALA A 234 7.51 9.51 23.50
N VAL A 235 8.66 10.12 23.18
CA VAL A 235 9.96 9.68 23.71
C VAL A 235 9.97 9.68 25.25
N LYS A 236 9.49 10.77 25.87
CA LYS A 236 9.44 10.90 27.34
C LYS A 236 8.52 9.85 27.96
N VAL A 237 7.33 9.69 27.40
CA VAL A 237 6.31 8.74 27.87
C VAL A 237 6.81 7.30 27.77
N ILE A 238 7.47 6.93 26.69
CA ILE A 238 8.04 5.58 26.50
C ILE A 238 9.08 5.29 27.60
N ARG A 239 9.96 6.26 27.90
CA ARG A 239 10.95 6.11 28.98
C ARG A 239 10.34 6.04 30.38
N GLN A 240 9.26 6.78 30.63
CA GLN A 240 8.50 6.69 31.89
C GLN A 240 7.95 5.28 32.13
N LEU A 241 7.66 4.53 31.06
CA LEU A 241 7.24 3.14 31.12
C LEU A 241 8.39 2.14 31.26
N GLY A 242 9.64 2.61 31.37
CA GLY A 242 10.83 1.75 31.39
C GLY A 242 11.13 1.06 30.06
N LEU A 243 10.56 1.58 28.95
CA LEU A 243 10.75 1.09 27.60
C LEU A 243 11.74 1.97 26.81
N GLU A 244 12.24 1.44 25.71
CA GLU A 244 13.22 2.08 24.85
C GLU A 244 12.54 2.72 23.63
N PRO A 245 12.61 4.06 23.45
CA PRO A 245 12.11 4.70 22.23
C PRO A 245 13.09 4.50 21.08
N VAL A 246 12.56 4.09 19.93
CA VAL A 246 13.32 3.91 18.68
C VAL A 246 12.58 4.60 17.55
N LEU A 247 13.28 5.37 16.75
CA LEU A 247 12.74 6.04 15.56
C LEU A 247 12.90 5.11 14.34
N LEU A 248 11.84 4.89 13.59
CA LEU A 248 11.89 4.14 12.33
C LEU A 248 11.59 5.07 11.15
N ASN A 249 12.62 5.36 10.34
CA ASN A 249 12.44 6.04 9.08
C ASN A 249 11.77 5.11 8.08
N HIS A 250 10.48 5.35 7.81
CA HIS A 250 9.66 4.49 6.95
C HIS A 250 9.73 4.88 5.47
N GLU A 251 9.95 6.17 5.14
CA GLU A 251 9.89 6.63 3.75
C GLU A 251 10.83 7.82 3.48
N GLY A 252 12.04 7.51 3.02
CA GLY A 252 12.97 8.48 2.42
C GLY A 252 13.43 9.64 3.33
N ASP A 253 13.97 10.68 2.69
CA ASP A 253 14.66 11.76 3.38
C ASP A 253 13.75 12.66 4.22
N ALA A 254 12.50 12.85 3.79
CA ALA A 254 11.57 13.73 4.48
C ALA A 254 11.15 13.20 5.86
N ASP A 255 10.89 11.89 5.97
CA ASP A 255 10.64 11.25 7.26
C ASP A 255 11.92 11.17 8.09
N GLY A 256 13.05 10.89 7.43
CA GLY A 256 14.38 10.91 8.04
C GLY A 256 14.70 12.24 8.69
N ALA A 257 14.37 13.36 8.06
CA ALA A 257 14.57 14.70 8.65
C ALA A 257 13.75 14.89 9.94
N ILE A 258 12.53 14.35 10.02
CA ILE A 258 11.73 14.38 11.26
C ILE A 258 12.37 13.49 12.32
N CYS A 259 12.85 12.29 11.98
CA CYS A 259 13.59 11.44 12.91
C CYS A 259 14.80 12.18 13.48
N GLN A 260 15.60 12.84 12.64
CA GLN A 260 16.74 13.64 13.06
C GLN A 260 16.32 14.80 13.98
N ALA A 261 15.23 15.52 13.66
CA ALA A 261 14.73 16.60 14.49
C ALA A 261 14.33 16.12 15.90
N VAL A 262 13.73 14.93 16.01
CA VAL A 262 13.42 14.33 17.32
C VAL A 262 14.71 13.91 18.04
N GLN A 263 15.67 13.32 17.34
CA GLN A 263 16.95 12.88 17.91
C GLN A 263 17.83 14.04 18.39
N GLN A 264 17.74 15.24 17.77
CA GLN A 264 18.48 16.44 18.20
C GLN A 264 18.24 16.79 19.67
N GLY A 265 17.06 16.50 20.21
CA GLY A 265 16.74 16.65 21.62
C GLY A 265 17.37 15.57 22.52
N ASP A 266 17.83 14.46 21.95
CA ASP A 266 18.35 13.31 22.67
C ASP A 266 19.09 12.34 21.74
N SER A 267 20.41 12.48 21.68
CA SER A 267 21.29 11.70 20.80
C SER A 267 21.34 10.19 21.12
N SER A 268 20.80 9.76 22.26
CA SER A 268 20.78 8.36 22.65
C SER A 268 19.67 7.55 21.93
N ILE A 269 18.75 8.21 21.21
CA ILE A 269 17.64 7.53 20.50
C ILE A 269 18.18 6.91 19.22
N GLU A 270 17.98 5.61 19.06
CA GLU A 270 18.33 4.90 17.82
C GLU A 270 17.42 5.34 16.67
N ILE A 271 17.99 5.59 15.49
CA ILE A 271 17.24 5.75 14.22
C ILE A 271 17.50 4.53 13.34
N ILE A 272 16.45 3.78 13.02
CA ILE A 272 16.51 2.66 12.10
C ILE A 272 16.19 3.15 10.69
N ASN A 273 17.10 2.89 9.74
CA ASN A 273 16.92 3.11 8.31
C ASN A 273 16.96 1.74 7.60
N GLU A 274 15.83 1.05 7.51
CA GLU A 274 15.75 -0.24 6.82
C GLU A 274 15.15 -0.05 5.40
N ALA A 275 15.84 -0.59 4.41
CA ALA A 275 15.44 -0.48 3.01
C ALA A 275 14.44 -1.57 2.59
N ASP A 276 14.52 -2.76 3.19
CA ASP A 276 13.67 -3.91 2.86
C ASP A 276 12.30 -3.80 3.56
N PRO A 277 11.18 -3.70 2.84
CA PRO A 277 9.85 -3.57 3.43
C PRO A 277 9.43 -4.80 4.25
N LEU A 278 9.94 -5.99 3.94
CA LEU A 278 9.68 -7.19 4.74
C LEU A 278 10.38 -7.12 6.09
N LYS A 279 11.60 -6.57 6.12
CA LYS A 279 12.31 -6.34 7.38
C LYS A 279 11.67 -5.20 8.18
N VAL A 280 11.24 -4.11 7.53
CA VAL A 280 10.46 -3.05 8.19
C VAL A 280 9.23 -3.66 8.86
N LYS A 281 8.47 -4.50 8.15
CA LYS A 281 7.31 -5.19 8.74
C LYS A 281 7.70 -6.13 9.88
N GLY A 282 8.83 -6.83 9.77
CA GLY A 282 9.37 -7.70 10.82
C GLY A 282 9.78 -6.94 12.08
N ILE A 283 10.47 -5.80 11.92
CA ILE A 283 10.83 -4.90 13.02
C ILE A 283 9.57 -4.40 13.75
N ILE A 284 8.57 -3.96 13.01
CA ILE A 284 7.27 -3.55 13.58
C ILE A 284 6.65 -4.71 14.34
N GLY A 285 6.61 -5.89 13.75
CA GLY A 285 6.00 -7.09 14.35
C GLY A 285 6.70 -7.61 15.61
N ALA A 286 8.01 -7.35 15.75
CA ALA A 286 8.79 -7.75 16.91
C ALA A 286 8.80 -6.72 18.06
N SER A 287 8.29 -5.51 17.82
CA SER A 287 8.32 -4.42 18.78
C SER A 287 7.22 -4.54 19.84
N LYS A 288 7.44 -3.93 21.02
CA LYS A 288 6.48 -3.93 22.14
C LYS A 288 5.22 -3.14 21.81
N ALA A 289 5.37 -2.00 21.15
CA ALA A 289 4.30 -1.12 20.69
C ALA A 289 4.81 -0.19 19.60
N VAL A 290 3.86 0.52 18.94
CA VAL A 290 4.18 1.46 17.86
C VAL A 290 3.34 2.72 18.01
N ILE A 291 3.98 3.90 17.86
CA ILE A 291 3.31 5.18 17.64
C ILE A 291 3.55 5.55 16.18
N CYS A 292 2.52 5.53 15.35
CA CYS A 292 2.71 5.50 13.90
C CYS A 292 1.86 6.54 13.16
N SER A 293 2.52 7.25 12.26
CA SER A 293 1.90 8.22 11.36
C SER A 293 1.87 7.74 9.89
N ARG A 294 2.38 6.54 9.60
CA ARG A 294 2.38 5.94 8.26
C ARG A 294 1.31 4.85 8.13
N PHE A 295 0.47 4.96 7.09
CA PHE A 295 -0.65 4.05 6.88
C PHE A 295 -0.24 2.58 6.90
N HIS A 296 0.72 2.17 6.04
CA HIS A 296 1.19 0.78 6.02
C HIS A 296 2.03 0.39 7.25
N GLY A 297 2.57 1.37 7.99
CA GLY A 297 3.14 1.13 9.32
C GLY A 297 2.04 0.71 10.32
N CYS A 298 0.91 1.43 10.33
CA CYS A 298 -0.27 1.05 11.13
C CYS A 298 -0.83 -0.31 10.70
N VAL A 299 -1.02 -0.56 9.39
CA VAL A 299 -1.46 -1.87 8.88
C VAL A 299 -0.51 -2.97 9.32
N SER A 300 0.81 -2.74 9.25
CA SER A 300 1.81 -3.72 9.66
C SER A 300 1.75 -4.04 11.15
N ALA A 301 1.52 -3.03 12.01
CA ALA A 301 1.36 -3.25 13.44
C ALA A 301 0.05 -3.99 13.75
N LEU A 302 -1.07 -3.46 13.29
CA LEU A 302 -2.41 -4.01 13.57
C LEU A 302 -2.57 -5.45 13.07
N SER A 303 -2.10 -5.75 11.86
CA SER A 303 -2.19 -7.09 11.26
C SER A 303 -1.35 -8.14 11.97
N GLN A 304 -0.28 -7.73 12.67
CA GLN A 304 0.60 -8.60 13.44
C GLN A 304 0.26 -8.65 14.94
N GLY A 305 -0.75 -7.87 15.38
CA GLY A 305 -1.14 -7.84 16.78
C GLY A 305 -0.19 -7.05 17.66
N VAL A 306 0.46 -6.03 17.11
CA VAL A 306 1.30 -5.10 17.88
C VAL A 306 0.46 -3.91 18.31
N PRO A 307 0.49 -3.50 19.60
CA PRO A 307 -0.18 -2.30 20.10
C PRO A 307 0.21 -1.10 19.24
N CYS A 308 -0.77 -0.39 18.67
CA CYS A 308 -0.53 0.69 17.74
C CYS A 308 -1.33 1.93 18.12
N LEU A 309 -0.66 3.03 18.45
CA LEU A 309 -1.27 4.34 18.50
C LEU A 309 -1.06 5.05 17.16
N GLY A 310 -2.16 5.50 16.53
CA GLY A 310 -2.11 6.13 15.21
C GLY A 310 -2.30 7.64 15.29
N THR A 311 -1.58 8.41 14.47
CA THR A 311 -1.97 9.77 14.10
C THR A 311 -2.66 9.77 12.75
N SER A 312 -3.47 10.76 12.46
CA SER A 312 -4.25 10.78 11.22
C SER A 312 -4.16 12.12 10.50
N TRP A 313 -3.58 12.13 9.30
CA TRP A 313 -3.66 13.29 8.41
C TRP A 313 -4.80 13.14 7.37
N SER A 314 -5.49 11.99 7.34
CA SER A 314 -6.63 11.74 6.45
C SER A 314 -7.55 10.65 7.02
N HIS A 315 -8.81 10.68 6.64
CA HIS A 315 -9.88 9.78 7.10
C HIS A 315 -9.60 8.27 6.89
N LYS A 316 -8.64 7.89 6.03
CA LYS A 316 -8.29 6.47 5.81
C LYS A 316 -7.74 5.79 7.08
N TYR A 317 -7.11 6.54 7.98
CA TYR A 317 -6.61 6.00 9.25
C TYR A 317 -7.76 5.67 10.19
N GLU A 318 -8.76 6.54 10.28
CA GLU A 318 -9.95 6.31 11.10
C GLU A 318 -10.64 5.00 10.70
N ARG A 319 -10.80 4.80 9.39
CA ARG A 319 -11.40 3.57 8.85
C ARG A 319 -10.55 2.33 9.16
N LEU A 320 -9.23 2.43 9.03
CA LEU A 320 -8.32 1.33 9.34
C LEU A 320 -8.46 0.93 10.82
N PHE A 321 -8.41 1.90 11.72
CA PHE A 321 -8.50 1.62 13.15
C PHE A 321 -9.89 1.10 13.54
N ASP A 322 -10.96 1.58 12.90
CA ASP A 322 -12.32 1.09 13.08
C ASP A 322 -12.47 -0.38 12.61
N GLU A 323 -11.94 -0.71 11.44
CA GLU A 323 -11.94 -2.09 10.91
C GLU A 323 -11.28 -3.08 11.87
N TYR A 324 -10.23 -2.64 12.59
CA TYR A 324 -9.55 -3.43 13.62
C TYR A 324 -10.19 -3.31 15.02
N GLY A 325 -11.26 -2.51 15.17
CA GLY A 325 -11.90 -2.27 16.47
C GLY A 325 -11.04 -1.50 17.45
N GLN A 326 -10.16 -0.63 16.95
CA GLN A 326 -9.20 0.14 17.75
C GLN A 326 -9.31 1.66 17.51
N SER A 327 -10.50 2.18 17.25
CA SER A 327 -10.72 3.62 17.03
C SER A 327 -10.22 4.50 18.18
N GLU A 328 -10.25 3.98 19.41
CA GLU A 328 -9.71 4.67 20.61
C GLU A 328 -8.20 4.83 20.60
N ALA A 329 -7.48 4.03 19.80
CA ALA A 329 -6.02 4.13 19.67
C ALA A 329 -5.57 5.27 18.74
N LEU A 330 -6.50 5.99 18.13
CA LEU A 330 -6.17 7.20 17.38
C LEU A 330 -5.90 8.37 18.35
N LEU A 331 -4.83 9.10 18.03
CA LEU A 331 -4.39 10.26 18.79
C LEU A 331 -5.03 11.54 18.22
N SER A 332 -5.38 12.47 19.08
CA SER A 332 -5.70 13.85 18.72
C SER A 332 -4.45 14.73 18.70
N ALA A 333 -4.51 15.84 17.98
CA ALA A 333 -3.37 16.75 17.86
C ALA A 333 -3.04 17.46 19.19
N ASP A 334 -4.05 17.70 20.02
CA ASP A 334 -3.99 18.39 21.31
C ASP A 334 -3.76 17.46 22.51
N ILE A 335 -3.44 16.18 22.26
CA ILE A 335 -3.24 15.20 23.32
C ILE A 335 -2.10 15.61 24.28
N THR A 336 -2.38 15.54 25.58
CA THR A 336 -1.37 15.82 26.60
C THR A 336 -0.44 14.63 26.82
N SER A 337 0.74 14.86 27.41
CA SER A 337 1.68 13.77 27.75
C SER A 337 1.06 12.73 28.68
N GLU A 338 0.22 13.16 29.62
CA GLU A 338 -0.47 12.25 30.55
C GLU A 338 -1.50 11.37 29.82
N GLN A 339 -2.30 11.96 28.94
CA GLN A 339 -3.24 11.20 28.10
C GLN A 339 -2.52 10.24 27.15
N LEU A 340 -1.37 10.64 26.60
CA LEU A 340 -0.56 9.78 25.75
C LEU A 340 -0.01 8.59 26.53
N LEU A 341 0.45 8.80 27.78
CA LEU A 341 0.88 7.75 28.68
C LEU A 341 -0.24 6.75 28.95
N GLN A 342 -1.42 7.24 29.31
CA GLN A 342 -2.61 6.41 29.57
C GLN A 342 -3.01 5.60 28.33
N LYS A 343 -3.02 6.23 27.15
CA LYS A 343 -3.36 5.54 25.89
C LYS A 343 -2.33 4.48 25.53
N LEU A 344 -1.04 4.74 25.70
CA LEU A 344 0.00 3.76 25.39
C LEU A 344 -0.07 2.56 26.37
N GLN A 345 -0.28 2.79 27.65
CA GLN A 345 -0.49 1.72 28.63
C GLN A 345 -1.75 0.92 28.30
N TRP A 346 -2.86 1.61 27.98
CA TRP A 346 -4.09 0.96 27.58
C TRP A 346 -3.88 0.07 26.34
N ALA A 347 -3.22 0.55 25.30
CA ALA A 347 -3.00 -0.21 24.09
C ALA A 347 -2.15 -1.47 24.35
N ILE A 348 -1.09 -1.34 25.17
CA ILE A 348 -0.22 -2.47 25.55
C ILE A 348 -0.99 -3.52 26.36
N ASN A 349 -1.83 -3.09 27.30
CA ASN A 349 -2.55 -4.00 28.19
C ASN A 349 -3.75 -4.69 27.51
N ASN A 350 -4.31 -4.08 26.44
CA ASN A 350 -5.48 -4.62 25.75
C ASN A 350 -5.15 -5.43 24.49
N ILE A 351 -3.89 -5.62 24.14
CA ILE A 351 -3.55 -6.28 22.86
C ILE A 351 -4.00 -7.73 22.79
N ASP A 352 -4.07 -8.41 23.93
CA ASP A 352 -4.51 -9.80 24.05
C ASP A 352 -6.04 -9.96 24.18
N ASN A 353 -6.78 -8.85 24.00
CA ASN A 353 -8.24 -8.92 24.00
C ASN A 353 -8.73 -9.86 22.87
N PRO A 354 -9.57 -10.87 23.20
CA PRO A 354 -10.06 -11.84 22.23
C PRO A 354 -10.82 -11.21 21.05
N GLN A 355 -11.53 -10.10 21.28
CA GLN A 355 -12.25 -9.38 20.23
C GLN A 355 -11.27 -8.76 19.20
N LEU A 356 -10.15 -8.23 19.64
CA LEU A 356 -9.11 -7.73 18.75
C LEU A 356 -8.44 -8.86 17.96
N ALA A 357 -8.20 -9.99 18.60
CA ALA A 357 -7.67 -11.18 17.93
C ALA A 357 -8.63 -11.68 16.85
N GLU A 358 -9.94 -11.71 17.10
CA GLU A 358 -10.95 -12.10 16.11
C GLU A 358 -11.01 -11.08 14.94
N LYS A 359 -10.96 -9.78 15.21
CA LYS A 359 -10.88 -8.76 14.16
C LYS A 359 -9.67 -8.95 13.26
N ARG A 360 -8.48 -9.18 13.85
CA ARG A 360 -7.25 -9.50 13.07
C ARG A 360 -7.43 -10.75 12.20
N ALA A 361 -7.99 -11.80 12.77
CA ALA A 361 -8.26 -13.03 12.02
C ALA A 361 -9.26 -12.79 10.88
N ALA A 362 -10.30 -11.98 11.10
CA ALA A 362 -11.27 -11.62 10.08
C ALA A 362 -10.61 -10.85 8.91
N MET A 363 -9.71 -9.90 9.19
CA MET A 363 -8.99 -9.16 8.15
C MET A 363 -8.08 -10.10 7.32
N LYS A 364 -7.42 -11.07 7.95
CA LYS A 364 -6.63 -12.08 7.23
C LYS A 364 -7.52 -12.96 6.34
N ARG A 365 -8.64 -13.45 6.86
CA ARG A 365 -9.60 -14.23 6.07
C ARG A 365 -10.14 -13.44 4.87
N GLN A 366 -10.44 -12.16 5.02
CA GLN A 366 -10.82 -11.30 3.89
C GLN A 366 -9.73 -11.21 2.82
N SER A 367 -8.47 -11.08 3.23
CA SER A 367 -7.35 -11.06 2.28
C SER A 367 -7.17 -12.42 1.58
N GLU A 368 -7.42 -13.55 2.25
CA GLU A 368 -7.43 -14.88 1.63
C GLU A 368 -8.57 -15.03 0.61
N GLN A 369 -9.78 -14.59 0.96
CA GLN A 369 -10.94 -14.59 0.07
C GLN A 369 -10.71 -13.72 -1.17
N LEU A 370 -10.09 -12.55 -1.01
CA LEU A 370 -9.67 -11.71 -2.13
C LEU A 370 -8.83 -12.50 -3.13
N TRP A 371 -7.77 -13.17 -2.66
CA TRP A 371 -6.86 -13.88 -3.54
C TRP A 371 -7.48 -15.13 -4.17
N GLN A 372 -8.40 -15.80 -3.48
CA GLN A 372 -9.22 -16.86 -4.07
C GLN A 372 -10.09 -16.32 -5.20
N GLN A 373 -10.72 -15.15 -5.02
CA GLN A 373 -11.53 -14.52 -6.06
C GLN A 373 -10.70 -14.04 -7.24
N VAL A 374 -9.54 -13.41 -6.99
CA VAL A 374 -8.57 -13.02 -8.03
C VAL A 374 -8.14 -14.23 -8.83
N ALA A 375 -7.79 -15.34 -8.16
CA ALA A 375 -7.39 -16.58 -8.82
C ALA A 375 -8.53 -17.16 -9.68
N ALA A 376 -9.75 -17.21 -9.16
CA ALA A 376 -10.91 -17.71 -9.90
C ALA A 376 -11.16 -16.87 -11.16
N VAL A 377 -11.10 -15.54 -11.08
CA VAL A 377 -11.29 -14.63 -12.23
C VAL A 377 -10.19 -14.84 -13.28
N ILE A 378 -8.94 -14.96 -12.88
CA ILE A 378 -7.82 -15.17 -13.81
C ILE A 378 -7.95 -16.53 -14.49
N ASN A 379 -8.17 -17.59 -13.71
CA ASN A 379 -8.27 -18.95 -14.25
C ASN A 379 -9.45 -19.08 -15.23
N GLN A 380 -10.61 -18.50 -14.89
CA GLN A 380 -11.77 -18.46 -15.78
C GLN A 380 -11.48 -17.71 -17.08
N LYS A 381 -10.83 -16.55 -17.00
CA LYS A 381 -10.56 -15.70 -18.18
C LYS A 381 -9.49 -16.29 -19.10
N LEU A 382 -8.54 -17.05 -18.55
CA LEU A 382 -7.46 -17.68 -19.30
C LEU A 382 -7.71 -19.17 -19.62
N ASN A 383 -8.80 -19.74 -19.14
CA ASN A 383 -9.16 -21.16 -19.29
C ASN A 383 -8.07 -22.12 -18.77
N ILE A 384 -7.55 -21.86 -17.57
CA ILE A 384 -6.48 -22.63 -16.91
C ILE A 384 -6.94 -23.16 -15.55
#